data_e2d90d8f1507f5a84480df0e2264513b
#
_entry.id   e2d90d8f1507f5a84480df0e2264513b
#
_cell.length_a   1.000
_cell.length_b   1.000
_cell.length_c   1.000
_cell.angle_alpha   90.00
_cell.angle_beta   90.00
_cell.angle_gamma   90.00
#
_symmetry.space_group_name_H-M   'P 1'
#
loop_
_entity.id
_entity.type
_entity.pdbx_description
1 polymer ?
#
loop_
_entity_poly.entity_id
_entity_poly.type
_entity_poly.pdbx_seq_one_letter_code
_entity_poly.pdbx_strand_id
1 'polypeptide(L)'
;VFLAVTNNTDADLAVGGLSIAPGTSITMGTRGNNREHAGLWYNVESYNTHYLPDFYVNLTCLQLSMNAEQLAAVNAALAKADKWSAWHNCAAFGAAVWNTVCTDKVDPGTPPTPASLAASVRSCTGKWNADPAVPFDYVVYYGYPAVPSKEFA
;
A
#
# COMPACT_ATOMS: atom_id res chain seq x y z
N VAL A 1 5.27 5.98 2.42
CA VAL A 1 5.35 4.56 2.05
C VAL A 1 3.94 4.05 1.77
N PHE A 2 3.80 3.27 0.72
CA PHE A 2 2.55 2.60 0.37
C PHE A 2 2.82 1.26 -0.35
N LEU A 3 1.81 0.44 -0.40
CA LEU A 3 1.76 -0.78 -1.22
C LEU A 3 0.80 -0.57 -2.39
N ALA A 4 1.03 -1.29 -3.48
CA ALA A 4 0.09 -1.36 -4.58
C ALA A 4 -0.15 -2.83 -4.96
N VAL A 5 -1.39 -3.17 -5.25
CA VAL A 5 -1.79 -4.49 -5.78
C VAL A 5 -2.47 -4.27 -7.11
N THR A 6 -1.95 -4.91 -8.16
CA THR A 6 -2.54 -4.92 -9.50
C THR A 6 -3.20 -6.27 -9.76
N ASN A 7 -4.44 -6.24 -10.22
CA ASN A 7 -5.16 -7.44 -10.62
C ASN A 7 -4.78 -7.81 -12.06
N ASN A 8 -3.93 -8.82 -12.21
CA ASN A 8 -3.50 -9.36 -13.50
C ASN A 8 -4.31 -10.61 -13.92
N THR A 9 -5.44 -10.87 -13.27
CA THR A 9 -6.34 -11.99 -13.62
C THR A 9 -7.48 -11.50 -14.50
N ASP A 10 -8.32 -12.41 -14.96
CA ASP A 10 -9.51 -12.17 -15.76
C ASP A 10 -10.81 -12.03 -14.94
N ALA A 11 -10.72 -12.09 -13.63
CA ALA A 11 -11.84 -11.96 -12.70
C ALA A 11 -11.55 -10.92 -11.61
N ASP A 12 -12.61 -10.42 -10.98
CA ASP A 12 -12.45 -9.49 -9.84
C ASP A 12 -11.71 -10.14 -8.68
N LEU A 13 -10.82 -9.38 -8.04
CA LEU A 13 -10.10 -9.80 -6.83
C LEU A 13 -10.53 -8.96 -5.63
N ALA A 14 -10.63 -9.59 -4.47
CA ALA A 14 -10.87 -8.90 -3.21
C ALA A 14 -9.54 -8.48 -2.56
N VAL A 15 -9.38 -7.18 -2.29
CA VAL A 15 -8.25 -6.62 -1.54
C VAL A 15 -8.79 -5.63 -0.50
N GLY A 16 -8.52 -5.88 0.77
CA GLY A 16 -8.99 -5.02 1.86
C GLY A 16 -10.52 -4.91 1.97
N GLY A 17 -11.26 -5.85 1.43
CA GLY A 17 -12.73 -5.81 1.34
C GLY A 17 -13.27 -5.02 0.15
N LEU A 18 -12.40 -4.49 -0.71
CA LEU A 18 -12.77 -3.85 -1.99
C LEU A 18 -12.61 -4.84 -3.14
N SER A 19 -13.50 -4.74 -4.14
CA SER A 19 -13.42 -5.52 -5.38
C SER A 19 -12.60 -4.75 -6.41
N ILE A 20 -11.56 -5.39 -6.95
CA ILE A 20 -10.66 -4.80 -7.94
C ILE A 20 -10.86 -5.52 -9.27
N ALA A 21 -11.33 -4.79 -10.27
CA ALA A 21 -11.54 -5.33 -11.61
C ALA A 21 -10.22 -5.74 -12.30
N PRO A 22 -10.28 -6.66 -13.28
CA PRO A 22 -9.12 -7.01 -14.09
C PRO A 22 -8.41 -5.79 -14.70
N GLY A 23 -7.08 -5.79 -14.66
CA GLY A 23 -6.25 -4.72 -15.20
C GLY A 23 -6.20 -3.44 -14.35
N THR A 24 -6.87 -3.41 -13.21
CA THR A 24 -6.84 -2.25 -12.31
C THR A 24 -5.96 -2.48 -11.08
N SER A 25 -5.65 -1.41 -10.38
CA SER A 25 -4.81 -1.43 -9.19
C SER A 25 -5.43 -0.70 -8.03
N ILE A 26 -5.00 -1.04 -6.84
CA ILE A 26 -5.33 -0.34 -5.60
C ILE A 26 -4.03 -0.02 -4.84
N THR A 27 -3.94 1.18 -4.28
CA THR A 27 -2.87 1.51 -3.33
C THR A 27 -3.39 1.46 -1.90
N MET A 28 -2.49 1.19 -0.96
CA MET A 28 -2.82 1.14 0.46
C MET A 28 -1.65 1.57 1.34
N GLY A 29 -1.96 2.26 2.41
CA GLY A 29 -0.99 2.73 3.39
C GLY A 29 -1.66 3.13 4.69
N THR A 30 -0.89 3.38 5.75
CA THR A 30 -1.45 3.86 7.02
C THR A 30 -1.15 5.34 7.23
N ARG A 31 -2.11 6.07 7.79
CA ARG A 31 -2.03 7.50 8.08
C ARG A 31 -2.59 7.79 9.47
N GLY A 32 -2.00 8.77 10.18
CA GLY A 32 -2.34 9.10 11.56
C GLY A 32 -2.84 10.51 11.79
N ASN A 33 -2.64 11.41 10.82
CA ASN A 33 -2.97 12.83 10.93
C ASN A 33 -4.25 13.23 10.20
N ASN A 34 -5.06 12.26 9.81
CA ASN A 34 -6.34 12.49 9.15
C ASN A 34 -7.46 12.54 10.20
N ARG A 35 -8.41 13.46 10.05
CA ARG A 35 -9.52 13.65 11.01
C ARG A 35 -10.56 12.56 10.94
N GLU A 36 -10.74 11.97 9.76
CA GLU A 36 -11.75 10.96 9.52
C GLU A 36 -11.33 9.60 10.07
N HIS A 37 -10.06 9.24 9.92
CA HIS A 37 -9.54 7.93 10.35
C HIS A 37 -8.04 7.94 10.59
N ALA A 38 -7.61 7.32 11.68
CA ALA A 38 -6.20 7.05 11.99
C ALA A 38 -5.91 5.55 11.85
N GLY A 39 -5.50 5.12 10.67
CA GLY A 39 -5.28 3.72 10.34
C GLY A 39 -5.06 3.50 8.87
N LEU A 40 -5.70 2.45 8.32
CA LEU A 40 -5.55 1.99 6.94
C LEU A 40 -6.35 2.85 5.97
N TRP A 41 -5.70 3.24 4.87
CA TRP A 41 -6.27 4.04 3.79
C TRP A 41 -5.98 3.40 2.45
N TYR A 42 -6.90 3.57 1.49
CA TYR A 42 -6.79 3.06 0.13
C TYR A 42 -6.95 4.20 -0.88
N ASN A 43 -6.22 4.11 -1.99
CA ASN A 43 -6.25 5.03 -3.13
C ASN A 43 -5.87 6.48 -2.84
N VAL A 44 -5.33 6.80 -1.66
CA VAL A 44 -4.86 8.16 -1.38
C VAL A 44 -3.71 8.55 -2.30
N GLU A 45 -2.84 7.60 -2.61
CA GLU A 45 -1.72 7.81 -3.51
C GLU A 45 -2.19 8.05 -4.94
N SER A 46 -3.20 7.32 -5.42
CA SER A 46 -3.78 7.53 -6.73
C SER A 46 -4.52 8.88 -6.82
N TYR A 47 -5.28 9.23 -5.79
CA TYR A 47 -5.92 10.53 -5.68
C TYR A 47 -4.88 11.67 -5.74
N ASN A 48 -3.82 11.58 -4.92
CA ASN A 48 -2.78 12.59 -4.90
C ASN A 48 -2.02 12.66 -6.24
N THR A 49 -1.72 11.55 -6.88
CA THR A 49 -1.06 11.54 -8.20
C THR A 49 -1.94 12.19 -9.28
N HIS A 50 -3.26 12.01 -9.20
CA HIS A 50 -4.19 12.61 -10.14
C HIS A 50 -4.28 14.14 -9.97
N TYR A 51 -4.38 14.62 -8.73
CA TYR A 51 -4.54 16.04 -8.44
C TYR A 51 -3.22 16.80 -8.22
N LEU A 52 -2.13 16.07 -7.91
CA LEU A 52 -0.80 16.61 -7.61
C LEU A 52 0.25 15.77 -8.35
N PRO A 53 0.35 15.85 -9.69
CA PRO A 53 1.13 14.92 -10.51
C PRO A 53 2.62 14.85 -10.16
N ASP A 54 3.20 15.90 -9.57
CA ASP A 54 4.62 15.92 -9.18
C ASP A 54 4.88 15.42 -7.74
N PHE A 55 3.85 14.91 -7.06
CA PHE A 55 3.96 14.54 -5.65
C PHE A 55 4.71 13.21 -5.43
N TYR A 56 4.55 12.26 -6.36
CA TYR A 56 5.19 10.93 -6.28
C TYR A 56 6.05 10.69 -7.52
N VAL A 57 7.31 11.11 -7.46
CA VAL A 57 8.28 10.89 -8.55
C VAL A 57 9.51 10.13 -8.03
N ASN A 58 10.17 9.38 -8.90
CA ASN A 58 11.41 8.66 -8.59
C ASN A 58 11.32 7.73 -7.37
N LEU A 59 10.23 6.99 -7.27
CA LEU A 59 10.02 6.05 -6.16
C LEU A 59 10.98 4.86 -6.25
N THR A 60 11.52 4.44 -5.11
CA THR A 60 12.24 3.17 -5.01
C THR A 60 11.26 2.06 -4.67
N CYS A 61 11.17 1.05 -5.52
CA CYS A 61 10.14 0.02 -5.48
C CYS A 61 10.73 -1.39 -5.47
N LEU A 62 9.96 -2.32 -4.92
CA LEU A 62 10.09 -3.76 -5.12
C LEU A 62 8.79 -4.29 -5.71
N GLN A 63 8.89 -5.37 -6.49
CA GLN A 63 7.72 -6.04 -7.07
C GLN A 63 7.84 -7.55 -6.93
N LEU A 64 6.72 -8.19 -6.71
CA LEU A 64 6.60 -9.64 -6.82
C LEU A 64 5.24 -10.01 -7.44
N SER A 65 5.21 -11.16 -8.13
CA SER A 65 3.94 -11.76 -8.54
C SER A 65 3.43 -12.64 -7.42
N MET A 66 2.15 -12.50 -7.07
CA MET A 66 1.49 -13.25 -6.00
C MET A 66 0.53 -14.28 -6.56
N ASN A 67 0.43 -15.41 -5.88
CA ASN A 67 -0.65 -16.38 -6.06
C ASN A 67 -1.82 -16.08 -5.09
N ALA A 68 -2.89 -16.87 -5.19
CA ALA A 68 -4.10 -16.68 -4.37
C ALA A 68 -3.84 -16.85 -2.86
N GLU A 69 -2.94 -17.75 -2.46
CA GLU A 69 -2.58 -17.98 -1.06
C GLU A 69 -1.83 -16.78 -0.48
N GLN A 70 -0.89 -16.21 -1.25
CA GLN A 70 -0.17 -15.00 -0.86
C GLN A 70 -1.10 -13.78 -0.78
N LEU A 71 -2.06 -13.64 -1.71
CA LEU A 71 -3.07 -12.60 -1.62
C LEU A 71 -3.95 -12.76 -0.37
N ALA A 72 -4.32 -13.98 0.00
CA ALA A 72 -5.05 -14.23 1.24
C ALA A 72 -4.23 -13.83 2.47
N ALA A 73 -2.91 -14.07 2.47
CA ALA A 73 -2.01 -13.62 3.54
C ALA A 73 -1.91 -12.10 3.62
N VAL A 74 -1.86 -11.41 2.48
CA VAL A 74 -1.93 -9.94 2.42
C VAL A 74 -3.24 -9.43 3.02
N ASN A 75 -4.39 -9.97 2.63
CA ASN A 75 -5.69 -9.58 3.17
C ASN A 75 -5.78 -9.81 4.70
N ALA A 76 -5.23 -10.92 5.19
CA ALA A 76 -5.16 -11.20 6.63
C ALA A 76 -4.27 -10.20 7.38
N ALA A 77 -3.19 -9.74 6.77
CA ALA A 77 -2.33 -8.70 7.32
C ALA A 77 -3.02 -7.33 7.32
N LEU A 78 -3.74 -6.98 6.26
CA LEU A 78 -4.53 -5.73 6.17
C LEU A 78 -5.59 -5.66 7.27
N ALA A 79 -6.30 -6.76 7.55
CA ALA A 79 -7.32 -6.83 8.60
C ALA A 79 -6.78 -6.50 10.00
N LYS A 80 -5.47 -6.67 10.23
CA LYS A 80 -4.78 -6.37 11.50
C LYS A 80 -4.09 -5.02 11.51
N ALA A 81 -3.99 -4.36 10.36
CA ALA A 81 -3.17 -3.17 10.15
C ALA A 81 -3.95 -1.85 10.30
N ASP A 82 -5.26 -1.91 10.60
CA ASP A 82 -6.11 -0.72 10.71
C ASP A 82 -5.85 0.04 12.01
N LYS A 83 -4.63 0.56 12.13
CA LYS A 83 -4.17 1.38 13.25
C LYS A 83 -2.99 2.23 12.81
N TRP A 84 -2.79 3.36 13.48
CA TRP A 84 -1.61 4.18 13.30
C TRP A 84 -1.03 4.65 14.63
N SER A 85 0.29 4.67 14.72
CA SER A 85 1.08 5.31 15.78
C SER A 85 2.48 5.57 15.25
N ALA A 86 3.34 6.22 16.04
CA ALA A 86 4.75 6.42 15.66
C ALA A 86 5.49 5.09 15.40
N TRP A 87 5.08 4.00 16.08
CA TRP A 87 5.63 2.65 15.91
C TRP A 87 4.87 1.79 14.89
N HIS A 88 3.65 2.20 14.50
CA HIS A 88 2.80 1.55 13.52
C HIS A 88 2.48 2.53 12.38
N ASN A 89 3.50 3.20 11.87
CA ASN A 89 3.40 4.15 10.77
C ASN A 89 3.43 3.45 9.41
N CYS A 90 3.40 4.22 8.33
CA CYS A 90 3.38 3.68 6.97
C CYS A 90 4.60 2.82 6.61
N ALA A 91 5.79 3.09 7.20
CA ALA A 91 6.97 2.26 6.97
C ALA A 91 6.87 0.91 7.67
N ALA A 92 6.42 0.89 8.94
CA ALA A 92 6.14 -0.35 9.66
C ALA A 92 5.05 -1.19 8.98
N PHE A 93 3.97 -0.54 8.52
CA PHE A 93 2.90 -1.17 7.76
C PHE A 93 3.41 -1.82 6.47
N GLY A 94 4.10 -1.05 5.63
CA GLY A 94 4.62 -1.55 4.34
C GLY A 94 5.54 -2.74 4.51
N ALA A 95 6.48 -2.66 5.46
CA ALA A 95 7.38 -3.77 5.78
C ALA A 95 6.63 -5.00 6.32
N ALA A 96 5.68 -4.81 7.24
CA ALA A 96 4.93 -5.91 7.84
C ALA A 96 4.13 -6.69 6.79
N VAL A 97 3.40 -6.00 5.90
CA VAL A 97 2.62 -6.66 4.85
C VAL A 97 3.53 -7.31 3.80
N TRP A 98 4.54 -6.59 3.30
CA TRP A 98 5.52 -7.15 2.34
C TRP A 98 6.17 -8.43 2.87
N ASN A 99 6.60 -8.39 4.11
CA ASN A 99 7.31 -9.50 4.74
C ASN A 99 6.44 -10.74 5.01
N THR A 100 5.11 -10.66 4.87
CA THR A 100 4.25 -11.85 4.94
C THR A 100 4.39 -12.75 3.71
N VAL A 101 4.71 -12.18 2.54
CA VAL A 101 4.66 -12.89 1.26
C VAL A 101 6.01 -12.97 0.54
N CYS A 102 6.96 -12.14 0.90
CA CYS A 102 8.27 -12.09 0.26
C CYS A 102 9.34 -12.76 1.12
N THR A 103 10.23 -13.54 0.50
CA THR A 103 11.39 -14.14 1.16
C THR A 103 12.50 -13.11 1.39
N ASP A 104 12.61 -12.14 0.49
CA ASP A 104 13.56 -11.02 0.60
C ASP A 104 12.96 -9.93 1.50
N LYS A 105 13.25 -10.06 2.79
CA LYS A 105 12.66 -9.21 3.84
C LYS A 105 13.19 -7.80 3.80
N VAL A 106 12.32 -6.85 4.14
CA VAL A 106 12.69 -5.44 4.33
C VAL A 106 12.57 -5.04 5.79
N ASP A 107 13.42 -4.11 6.22
CA ASP A 107 13.50 -3.61 7.59
C ASP A 107 13.14 -2.11 7.61
N PRO A 108 12.09 -1.71 8.32
CA PRO A 108 11.71 -0.31 8.45
C PRO A 108 12.56 0.47 9.46
N GLY A 109 13.48 -0.21 10.18
CA GLY A 109 14.30 0.37 11.23
C GLY A 109 13.62 0.44 12.60
N THR A 110 14.39 0.88 13.61
CA THR A 110 13.92 1.06 15.00
C THR A 110 14.37 2.43 15.52
N PRO A 111 13.49 3.44 15.59
CA PRO A 111 12.07 3.43 15.20
C PRO A 111 11.86 3.28 13.68
N PRO A 112 10.70 2.80 13.25
CA PRO A 112 10.42 2.65 11.82
C PRO A 112 10.31 4.01 11.11
N THR A 113 11.03 4.16 9.98
CA THR A 113 10.99 5.38 9.18
C THR A 113 10.94 5.09 7.69
N PRO A 114 10.33 5.97 6.87
CA PRO A 114 10.38 5.83 5.41
C PRO A 114 11.81 5.79 4.85
N ALA A 115 12.75 6.55 5.45
CA ALA A 115 14.14 6.58 5.01
C ALA A 115 14.86 5.24 5.27
N SER A 116 14.68 4.65 6.46
CA SER A 116 15.25 3.35 6.80
C SER A 116 14.68 2.25 5.90
N LEU A 117 13.36 2.26 5.67
CA LEU A 117 12.73 1.31 4.77
C LEU A 117 13.22 1.46 3.33
N ALA A 118 13.36 2.69 2.82
CA ALA A 118 13.90 2.95 1.49
C ALA A 118 15.35 2.45 1.35
N ALA A 119 16.18 2.60 2.39
CA ALA A 119 17.52 2.04 2.41
C ALA A 119 17.52 0.51 2.35
N SER A 120 16.63 -0.13 3.12
CA SER A 120 16.45 -1.59 3.08
C SER A 120 15.97 -2.06 1.69
N VAL A 121 14.99 -1.40 1.10
CA VAL A 121 14.51 -1.69 -0.26
C VAL A 121 15.64 -1.59 -1.29
N ARG A 122 16.52 -0.57 -1.19
CA ARG A 122 17.66 -0.41 -2.10
C ARG A 122 18.69 -1.53 -1.98
N SER A 123 18.77 -2.21 -0.85
CA SER A 123 19.65 -3.36 -0.65
C SER A 123 19.09 -4.66 -1.22
N CYS A 124 17.79 -4.73 -1.50
CA CYS A 124 17.15 -5.92 -2.05
C CYS A 124 17.43 -6.10 -3.55
N THR A 125 17.37 -7.36 -3.98
CA THR A 125 17.45 -7.72 -5.40
C THR A 125 16.15 -7.31 -6.13
N GLY A 126 16.25 -6.88 -7.40
CA GLY A 126 15.07 -6.56 -8.22
C GLY A 126 14.38 -5.23 -7.92
N LYS A 127 15.02 -4.35 -7.15
CA LYS A 127 14.55 -2.97 -6.95
C LYS A 127 14.63 -2.17 -8.25
N TRP A 128 13.74 -1.20 -8.40
CA TRP A 128 13.80 -0.20 -9.46
C TRP A 128 13.27 1.15 -8.97
N ASN A 129 13.59 2.21 -9.71
CA ASN A 129 12.93 3.48 -9.52
C ASN A 129 11.74 3.57 -10.49
N ALA A 130 10.60 4.01 -10.02
CA ALA A 130 9.39 4.13 -10.82
C ALA A 130 8.60 5.37 -10.44
N ASP A 131 7.82 5.84 -11.38
CA ASP A 131 6.74 6.79 -11.12
C ASP A 131 5.42 6.02 -11.01
N PRO A 132 4.50 6.42 -10.15
CA PRO A 132 3.24 5.74 -9.98
C PRO A 132 2.33 6.02 -11.17
N ALA A 133 2.40 5.17 -12.18
CA ALA A 133 1.59 5.24 -13.40
C ALA A 133 0.52 4.15 -13.40
N VAL A 134 -0.25 4.02 -12.33
CA VAL A 134 -1.22 2.94 -12.18
C VAL A 134 -2.63 3.47 -12.43
N PRO A 135 -3.45 2.81 -13.27
CA PRO A 135 -4.84 3.21 -13.48
C PRO A 135 -5.66 2.85 -12.24
N PHE A 136 -6.10 3.86 -11.52
CA PHE A 136 -6.84 3.70 -10.29
C PHE A 136 -8.28 4.18 -10.42
N ASP A 137 -9.15 3.63 -9.58
CA ASP A 137 -10.31 4.34 -9.09
C ASP A 137 -9.81 5.47 -8.15
N TYR A 138 -10.27 6.69 -8.38
CA TYR A 138 -9.89 7.86 -7.56
C TYR A 138 -10.73 7.99 -6.29
N VAL A 139 -11.65 7.10 -6.03
CA VAL A 139 -12.38 7.05 -4.77
C VAL A 139 -11.43 6.59 -3.67
N VAL A 140 -11.31 7.40 -2.64
CA VAL A 140 -10.51 7.09 -1.47
C VAL A 140 -11.36 6.37 -0.43
N TYR A 141 -10.81 5.30 0.15
CA TYR A 141 -11.46 4.53 1.20
C TYR A 141 -10.56 4.47 2.43
N TYR A 142 -11.14 4.17 3.59
CA TYR A 142 -10.40 3.91 4.83
C TYR A 142 -11.01 2.77 5.63
N GLY A 143 -10.23 2.21 6.56
CA GLY A 143 -10.65 1.20 7.50
C GLY A 143 -10.66 -0.23 6.96
N TYR A 144 -11.08 -1.15 7.83
CA TYR A 144 -11.28 -2.55 7.48
C TYR A 144 -12.52 -3.09 8.22
N PRO A 145 -13.62 -3.42 7.50
CA PRO A 145 -13.84 -3.29 6.05
C PRO A 145 -13.76 -1.85 5.56
N ALA A 146 -13.34 -1.66 4.32
CA ALA A 146 -13.14 -0.35 3.73
C ALA A 146 -14.48 0.39 3.53
N VAL A 147 -14.49 1.68 3.87
CA VAL A 147 -15.62 2.59 3.64
C VAL A 147 -15.15 3.83 2.87
N PRO A 148 -16.01 4.42 2.00
CA PRO A 148 -15.63 5.62 1.25
C PRO A 148 -15.33 6.80 2.17
N SER A 149 -14.26 7.55 1.87
CA SER A 149 -13.93 8.79 2.54
C SER A 149 -14.84 9.94 2.09
N LYS A 150 -15.17 10.82 3.01
CA LYS A 150 -15.86 12.09 2.73
C LYS A 150 -14.89 13.26 2.59
N GLU A 151 -13.71 13.14 3.18
CA GLU A 151 -12.68 14.18 3.15
C GLU A 151 -12.01 14.30 1.77
N PHE A 152 -11.91 13.17 1.05
CA PHE A 152 -11.36 13.10 -0.32
C PHE A 152 -12.45 12.99 -1.39
N ALA A 153 -13.66 13.38 -1.06
CA ALA A 153 -14.78 13.35 -2.01
C ALA A 153 -14.71 14.48 -3.05
#